data_062ceff1b438692787a29c14483ccaac
#
_entry.id   062ceff1b438692787a29c14483ccaac
#
_cell.length_a   1.000
_cell.length_b   1.000
_cell.length_c   1.000
_cell.angle_alpha   90.00
_cell.angle_beta   90.00
_cell.angle_gamma   90.00
#
_symmetry.space_group_name_H-M   'P 1'
#
loop_
_entity.id
_entity.type
_entity.pdbx_description
1 polymer ?
#
loop_
_entity_poly.entity_id
_entity_poly.type
_entity_poly.pdbx_seq_one_letter_code
_entity_poly.pdbx_strand_id
1 'polypeptide(L)'
;GKGVVLDRKISRTVHYDNSFTISMIRIDKKRIITNFLKKANVYSESLCEKLGKVNSGKELDGVISEYSDETKIQGIKTLQKLFDSSGKWDNQIEWYIYKNMISPYFPKFLYYDEYYSLPSRISLEKIRNNPSSISEEEKTAKALIELADINVQELIQSTNFEAFKAELEATQENISEVLFKYWKTNKNLSIAFDIDKKENTDRNGTRIVEHILDIRVRNKGVTLPLKNRSKGFNWFFSFLVWFKKIQEDKNSKYILLLDEPGLNLHASAQKDLLEFIEDLSTDYQILYTTHSPFMIPSDHLDRVRTVLETDKGSVISNSIQEKDPNTLFPLQAALGYDIAQNLFISPKNLLVEGVSDLMYLQVMSNILLSMGREGLKDDITIVPVGGLDKVATFISLLRGQDL
;
A
#
# COMPACT_ATOMS: atom_id res chain seq x y z
N GLY A 1 -21.46 -17.89 11.93
CA GLY A 1 -20.63 -17.08 12.74
C GLY A 1 -21.27 -16.18 13.79
N LYS A 2 -22.53 -15.72 13.64
CA LYS A 2 -23.13 -14.79 14.61
C LYS A 2 -23.23 -15.40 16.02
N GLY A 3 -22.58 -14.76 17.03
CA GLY A 3 -22.68 -15.12 18.45
C GLY A 3 -21.72 -16.22 18.91
N VAL A 4 -20.73 -16.61 18.12
CA VAL A 4 -19.67 -17.54 18.53
C VAL A 4 -18.55 -16.80 19.24
N VAL A 5 -18.18 -15.63 18.74
CA VAL A 5 -17.23 -14.72 19.37
C VAL A 5 -18.02 -13.75 20.23
N LEU A 6 -17.71 -13.68 21.52
CA LEU A 6 -18.41 -12.88 22.51
C LEU A 6 -17.83 -11.47 22.64
N ASP A 7 -16.56 -11.31 22.28
CA ASP A 7 -15.90 -10.01 22.38
C ASP A 7 -16.17 -9.15 21.14
N ARG A 8 -16.35 -7.84 21.39
CA ARG A 8 -16.57 -6.84 20.33
C ARG A 8 -15.26 -6.29 19.74
N LYS A 9 -14.16 -6.48 20.45
CA LYS A 9 -12.85 -5.97 20.05
C LYS A 9 -11.83 -7.08 20.16
N ILE A 10 -11.14 -7.34 19.05
CA ILE A 10 -10.03 -8.28 18.96
C ILE A 10 -8.80 -7.44 18.61
N SER A 11 -7.70 -7.60 19.35
CA SER A 11 -6.45 -6.94 19.04
C SER A 11 -5.37 -7.97 18.70
N ARG A 12 -4.57 -7.63 17.70
CA ARG A 12 -3.34 -8.33 17.35
C ARG A 12 -2.19 -7.36 17.56
N THR A 13 -1.25 -7.72 18.41
CA THR A 13 -0.02 -6.97 18.63
C THR A 13 1.12 -7.70 17.91
N VAL A 14 1.83 -7.00 17.05
CA VAL A 14 3.03 -7.50 16.37
C VAL A 14 4.23 -6.92 17.10
N HIS A 15 5.20 -7.77 17.46
CA HIS A 15 6.42 -7.40 18.14
C HIS A 15 7.55 -7.15 17.12
N TYR A 16 8.61 -6.47 17.54
CA TYR A 16 9.78 -6.15 16.68
C TYR A 16 10.51 -7.38 16.12
N ASP A 17 10.38 -8.54 16.76
CA ASP A 17 10.91 -9.83 16.31
C ASP A 17 9.98 -10.56 15.32
N ASN A 18 8.96 -9.88 14.82
CA ASN A 18 7.88 -10.41 13.98
C ASN A 18 6.99 -11.48 14.65
N SER A 19 7.17 -11.73 15.94
CA SER A 19 6.19 -12.50 16.71
C SER A 19 4.92 -11.70 16.89
N PHE A 20 3.81 -12.38 17.19
CA PHE A 20 2.56 -11.67 17.46
C PHE A 20 1.82 -12.29 18.65
N THR A 21 1.11 -11.44 19.36
CA THR A 21 0.15 -11.84 20.39
C THR A 21 -1.26 -11.41 19.96
N ILE A 22 -2.25 -12.21 20.34
CA ILE A 22 -3.66 -11.90 20.09
C ILE A 22 -4.34 -11.79 21.42
N SER A 23 -5.17 -10.76 21.62
CA SER A 23 -6.01 -10.68 22.80
C SER A 23 -6.89 -11.92 22.88
N MET A 24 -7.02 -12.50 24.06
CA MET A 24 -7.89 -13.65 24.28
C MET A 24 -9.29 -13.34 23.74
N ILE A 25 -9.76 -14.22 22.88
CA ILE A 25 -11.08 -14.13 22.30
C ILE A 25 -11.97 -15.02 23.16
N ARG A 26 -12.92 -14.42 23.86
CA ARG A 26 -13.92 -15.23 24.52
C ARG A 26 -14.83 -15.85 23.48
N ILE A 27 -14.87 -17.19 23.45
CA ILE A 27 -15.68 -17.96 22.52
C ILE A 27 -16.74 -18.77 23.27
N ASP A 28 -17.90 -18.89 22.67
CA ASP A 28 -18.94 -19.81 23.12
C ASP A 28 -18.67 -21.19 22.50
N LYS A 29 -17.82 -21.98 23.18
CA LYS A 29 -17.42 -23.33 22.75
C LYS A 29 -18.63 -24.25 22.56
N LYS A 30 -19.60 -24.19 23.49
CA LYS A 30 -20.82 -24.99 23.43
C LYS A 30 -21.61 -24.69 22.16
N ARG A 31 -21.73 -23.42 21.81
CA ARG A 31 -22.44 -22.97 20.61
C ARG A 31 -21.75 -23.42 19.31
N ILE A 32 -20.41 -23.42 19.29
CA ILE A 32 -19.65 -23.92 18.14
C ILE A 32 -19.91 -25.40 17.93
N ILE A 33 -19.73 -26.20 18.97
CA ILE A 33 -19.95 -27.65 18.93
C ILE A 33 -21.39 -27.95 18.53
N THR A 34 -22.36 -27.28 19.12
CA THR A 34 -23.76 -27.42 18.78
C THR A 34 -24.02 -27.16 17.29
N ASN A 35 -23.43 -26.11 16.72
CA ASN A 35 -23.60 -25.79 15.31
C ASN A 35 -23.01 -26.87 14.39
N PHE A 36 -21.85 -27.41 14.73
CA PHE A 36 -21.25 -28.52 13.96
C PHE A 36 -22.10 -29.79 14.04
N LEU A 37 -22.53 -30.17 15.23
CA LEU A 37 -23.35 -31.36 15.43
C LEU A 37 -24.74 -31.26 14.77
N LYS A 38 -25.36 -30.08 14.81
CA LYS A 38 -26.63 -29.83 14.09
C LYS A 38 -26.43 -29.90 12.57
N LYS A 39 -25.34 -29.35 12.05
CA LYS A 39 -25.02 -29.42 10.62
C LYS A 39 -24.76 -30.87 10.15
N ALA A 40 -24.23 -31.69 11.04
CA ALA A 40 -24.00 -33.11 10.81
C ALA A 40 -25.23 -34.03 11.12
N ASN A 41 -26.36 -33.44 11.56
CA ASN A 41 -27.57 -34.16 11.97
C ASN A 41 -27.37 -35.20 13.10
N VAL A 42 -26.38 -34.99 14.00
CA VAL A 42 -26.07 -35.87 15.12
C VAL A 42 -26.14 -35.18 16.49
N TYR A 43 -26.81 -34.06 16.56
CA TYR A 43 -26.94 -33.24 17.77
C TYR A 43 -27.73 -34.01 18.86
N SER A 44 -27.11 -34.11 20.05
CA SER A 44 -27.79 -34.41 21.33
C SER A 44 -27.16 -33.59 22.43
N GLU A 45 -27.93 -33.27 23.47
CA GLU A 45 -27.45 -32.41 24.56
C GLU A 45 -26.32 -33.11 25.34
N SER A 46 -26.46 -34.39 25.61
CA SER A 46 -25.43 -35.22 26.28
C SER A 46 -24.12 -35.28 25.49
N LEU A 47 -24.19 -35.42 24.15
CA LEU A 47 -23.03 -35.39 23.28
C LEU A 47 -22.37 -33.99 23.27
N CYS A 48 -23.14 -32.94 23.23
CA CYS A 48 -22.63 -31.58 23.29
C CYS A 48 -21.91 -31.28 24.61
N GLU A 49 -22.41 -31.79 25.74
CA GLU A 49 -21.76 -31.64 27.04
C GLU A 49 -20.45 -32.42 27.14
N LYS A 50 -20.42 -33.65 26.63
CA LYS A 50 -19.18 -34.47 26.57
C LYS A 50 -18.12 -33.75 25.72
N LEU A 51 -18.47 -33.37 24.52
CA LEU A 51 -17.56 -32.68 23.59
C LEU A 51 -17.16 -31.28 24.08
N GLY A 52 -17.96 -30.65 24.92
CA GLY A 52 -17.63 -29.37 25.56
C GLY A 52 -16.39 -29.46 26.47
N LYS A 53 -16.08 -30.64 26.98
CA LYS A 53 -14.90 -30.90 27.84
C LYS A 53 -13.63 -31.27 27.05
N VAL A 54 -13.75 -31.61 25.79
CA VAL A 54 -12.64 -32.01 24.91
C VAL A 54 -11.81 -30.77 24.53
N ASN A 55 -10.49 -30.82 24.74
CA ASN A 55 -9.56 -29.75 24.44
C ASN A 55 -8.51 -30.12 23.40
N SER A 56 -8.40 -31.41 23.06
CA SER A 56 -7.41 -31.90 22.11
C SER A 56 -7.97 -32.96 21.16
N GLY A 57 -7.31 -33.19 20.04
CA GLY A 57 -7.68 -34.23 19.07
C GLY A 57 -7.64 -35.61 19.68
N LYS A 58 -6.68 -35.89 20.58
CA LYS A 58 -6.59 -37.21 21.29
C LYS A 58 -7.80 -37.46 22.19
N GLU A 59 -8.28 -36.43 22.89
CA GLU A 59 -9.48 -36.54 23.70
C GLU A 59 -10.72 -36.74 22.82
N LEU A 60 -10.76 -36.09 21.64
CA LEU A 60 -11.82 -36.29 20.67
C LEU A 60 -11.87 -37.75 20.17
N ASP A 61 -10.71 -38.32 19.85
CA ASP A 61 -10.61 -39.71 19.42
C ASP A 61 -11.07 -40.66 20.53
N GLY A 62 -10.80 -40.33 21.81
CA GLY A 62 -11.33 -41.06 22.97
C GLY A 62 -12.86 -41.04 22.99
N VAL A 63 -13.49 -39.91 22.76
CA VAL A 63 -14.94 -39.82 22.68
C VAL A 63 -15.50 -40.58 21.48
N ILE A 64 -14.83 -40.55 20.33
CA ILE A 64 -15.23 -41.30 19.13
C ILE A 64 -15.26 -42.79 19.40
N SER A 65 -14.27 -43.32 20.12
CA SER A 65 -14.17 -44.76 20.42
C SER A 65 -15.30 -45.31 21.33
N GLU A 66 -16.05 -44.46 22.00
CA GLU A 66 -17.20 -44.85 22.83
C GLU A 66 -18.48 -45.10 21.98
N TYR A 67 -18.50 -44.76 20.71
CA TYR A 67 -19.67 -44.92 19.85
C TYR A 67 -19.46 -46.01 18.82
N SER A 68 -20.52 -46.82 18.61
CA SER A 68 -20.55 -47.88 17.57
C SER A 68 -21.40 -47.46 16.36
N ASP A 69 -22.12 -46.34 16.45
CA ASP A 69 -22.96 -45.80 15.37
C ASP A 69 -22.11 -44.99 14.39
N GLU A 70 -22.00 -45.52 13.18
CA GLU A 70 -21.14 -44.96 12.14
C GLU A 70 -21.56 -43.56 11.73
N THR A 71 -22.86 -43.22 11.76
CA THR A 71 -23.38 -41.89 11.47
C THR A 71 -22.93 -40.88 12.53
N LYS A 72 -23.00 -41.27 13.81
CA LYS A 72 -22.50 -40.44 14.92
C LYS A 72 -21.00 -40.24 14.86
N ILE A 73 -20.26 -41.33 14.57
CA ILE A 73 -18.79 -41.28 14.42
C ILE A 73 -18.41 -40.28 13.32
N GLN A 74 -19.04 -40.34 12.15
CA GLN A 74 -18.79 -39.41 11.06
C GLN A 74 -19.16 -37.96 11.43
N GLY A 75 -20.27 -37.76 12.12
CA GLY A 75 -20.68 -36.45 12.62
C GLY A 75 -19.67 -35.84 13.60
N ILE A 76 -19.14 -36.64 14.54
CA ILE A 76 -18.12 -36.22 15.51
C ILE A 76 -16.78 -35.95 14.80
N LYS A 77 -16.42 -36.75 13.80
CA LYS A 77 -15.20 -36.55 12.99
C LYS A 77 -15.18 -35.19 12.27
N THR A 78 -16.33 -34.62 11.99
CA THR A 78 -16.36 -33.23 11.42
C THR A 78 -15.76 -32.20 12.35
N LEU A 79 -15.71 -32.49 13.66
CA LEU A 79 -15.09 -31.63 14.67
C LEU A 79 -13.55 -31.76 14.71
N GLN A 80 -12.94 -32.78 14.07
CA GLN A 80 -11.47 -32.94 14.03
C GLN A 80 -10.80 -31.68 13.50
N LYS A 81 -11.43 -30.98 12.54
CA LYS A 81 -10.95 -29.70 11.99
C LYS A 81 -10.75 -28.62 13.05
N LEU A 82 -11.49 -28.66 14.16
CA LEU A 82 -11.37 -27.70 15.25
C LEU A 82 -10.15 -27.97 16.13
N PHE A 83 -9.64 -29.21 16.10
CA PHE A 83 -8.53 -29.68 16.93
C PHE A 83 -7.26 -29.95 16.12
N ASP A 84 -7.28 -29.67 14.81
CA ASP A 84 -6.15 -29.87 13.90
C ASP A 84 -5.24 -28.61 13.93
N SER A 85 -4.60 -28.41 15.08
CA SER A 85 -3.67 -27.29 15.26
C SER A 85 -2.23 -27.77 15.38
N SER A 86 -1.33 -27.06 14.72
CA SER A 86 0.13 -27.29 14.77
C SER A 86 0.80 -26.82 16.09
N GLY A 87 0.14 -27.06 17.23
CA GLY A 87 0.82 -27.25 18.50
C GLY A 87 1.31 -26.05 19.31
N LYS A 88 1.06 -24.81 18.95
CA LYS A 88 1.56 -23.63 19.72
C LYS A 88 0.51 -22.87 20.54
N TRP A 89 -0.76 -23.29 20.50
CA TRP A 89 -1.86 -22.64 21.21
C TRP A 89 -2.50 -23.61 22.18
N ASP A 90 -2.69 -23.19 23.44
CA ASP A 90 -3.29 -23.99 24.47
C ASP A 90 -4.74 -24.37 24.17
N ASN A 91 -5.45 -23.47 23.46
CA ASN A 91 -6.83 -23.72 23.02
C ASN A 91 -6.91 -23.87 21.49
N GLN A 92 -7.03 -25.10 21.04
CA GLN A 92 -7.08 -25.43 19.61
C GLN A 92 -8.30 -24.87 18.90
N ILE A 93 -9.45 -24.78 19.58
CA ILE A 93 -10.67 -24.21 19.01
C ILE A 93 -10.53 -22.70 18.79
N GLU A 94 -9.88 -21.99 19.71
CA GLU A 94 -9.57 -20.56 19.55
C GLU A 94 -8.64 -20.34 18.36
N TRP A 95 -7.62 -21.19 18.20
CA TRP A 95 -6.74 -21.17 17.06
C TRP A 95 -7.50 -21.37 15.74
N TYR A 96 -8.37 -22.37 15.68
CA TYR A 96 -9.18 -22.63 14.49
C TYR A 96 -10.04 -21.42 14.11
N ILE A 97 -10.70 -20.81 15.09
CA ILE A 97 -11.52 -19.62 14.88
C ILE A 97 -10.65 -18.46 14.40
N TYR A 98 -9.54 -18.23 15.08
CA TYR A 98 -8.62 -17.18 14.68
C TYR A 98 -8.16 -17.39 13.24
N LYS A 99 -7.60 -18.56 12.94
CA LYS A 99 -7.01 -18.85 11.62
C LYS A 99 -8.03 -18.78 10.48
N ASN A 100 -9.22 -19.37 10.67
CA ASN A 100 -10.16 -19.56 9.57
C ASN A 100 -11.28 -18.52 9.52
N MET A 101 -11.59 -17.84 10.64
CA MET A 101 -12.73 -16.92 10.72
C MET A 101 -12.34 -15.47 10.99
N ILE A 102 -11.16 -15.21 11.55
CA ILE A 102 -10.73 -13.89 11.99
C ILE A 102 -9.54 -13.39 11.18
N SER A 103 -8.49 -14.19 11.11
CA SER A 103 -7.24 -13.83 10.42
C SER A 103 -7.44 -13.35 8.96
N PRO A 104 -8.36 -13.93 8.16
CA PRO A 104 -8.62 -13.45 6.82
C PRO A 104 -9.17 -12.02 6.73
N TYR A 105 -9.73 -11.51 7.83
CA TYR A 105 -10.28 -10.17 7.91
C TYR A 105 -9.32 -9.13 8.49
N PHE A 106 -8.18 -9.57 9.04
CA PHE A 106 -7.14 -8.63 9.45
C PHE A 106 -6.46 -8.03 8.21
N PRO A 107 -6.31 -6.70 8.17
CA PRO A 107 -5.54 -6.08 7.11
C PRO A 107 -4.07 -6.49 7.20
N LYS A 108 -3.43 -6.61 6.07
CA LYS A 108 -1.97 -6.75 5.97
C LYS A 108 -1.36 -5.35 5.96
N PHE A 109 -0.35 -5.13 6.79
CA PHE A 109 0.44 -3.92 6.72
C PHE A 109 1.53 -4.10 5.69
N LEU A 110 1.63 -3.15 4.77
CA LEU A 110 2.65 -3.10 3.75
C LEU A 110 3.49 -1.85 3.95
N TYR A 111 4.71 -2.07 4.38
CA TYR A 111 5.70 -1.02 4.53
C TYR A 111 6.52 -0.91 3.24
N TYR A 112 6.67 0.30 2.74
CA TYR A 112 7.44 0.60 1.54
C TYR A 112 8.38 1.78 1.79
N ASP A 113 9.64 1.60 1.45
CA ASP A 113 10.68 2.59 1.53
C ASP A 113 11.59 2.58 0.29
N GLU A 114 12.74 3.26 0.33
CA GLU A 114 13.66 3.37 -0.81
C GLU A 114 14.37 2.06 -1.19
N TYR A 115 14.36 1.04 -0.33
CA TYR A 115 15.04 -0.25 -0.59
C TYR A 115 14.35 -1.10 -1.65
N TYR A 116 13.13 -0.76 -2.03
CA TYR A 116 12.37 -1.48 -3.07
C TYR A 116 12.65 -0.99 -4.49
N SER A 117 13.79 -0.34 -4.71
CA SER A 117 14.17 0.18 -6.03
C SER A 117 14.32 -0.93 -7.06
N LEU A 118 13.72 -0.74 -8.24
CA LEU A 118 13.78 -1.70 -9.33
C LEU A 118 15.17 -1.67 -9.99
N PRO A 119 15.89 -2.81 -10.06
CA PRO A 119 17.16 -2.86 -10.75
C PRO A 119 16.97 -2.70 -12.27
N SER A 120 17.89 -2.01 -12.94
CA SER A 120 17.78 -1.81 -14.38
C SER A 120 18.08 -3.07 -15.19
N ARG A 121 18.71 -4.06 -14.60
CA ARG A 121 19.05 -5.35 -15.21
C ARG A 121 18.71 -6.49 -14.26
N ILE A 122 17.91 -7.42 -14.73
CA ILE A 122 17.33 -8.49 -13.93
C ILE A 122 17.72 -9.83 -14.55
N SER A 123 18.39 -10.68 -13.78
CA SER A 123 18.67 -12.06 -14.20
C SER A 123 17.42 -12.92 -13.99
N LEU A 124 16.90 -13.44 -15.09
CA LEU A 124 15.68 -14.26 -15.08
C LEU A 124 15.93 -15.61 -14.39
N GLU A 125 17.14 -16.18 -14.55
CA GLU A 125 17.54 -17.41 -13.88
C GLU A 125 17.62 -17.26 -12.36
N LYS A 126 18.11 -16.12 -11.86
CA LYS A 126 18.14 -15.86 -10.41
C LYS A 126 16.76 -15.84 -9.79
N ILE A 127 15.83 -15.13 -10.43
CA ILE A 127 14.45 -15.04 -9.92
C ILE A 127 13.76 -16.40 -9.92
N ARG A 128 14.03 -17.22 -10.94
CA ARG A 128 13.48 -18.57 -11.03
C ARG A 128 14.05 -19.52 -9.97
N ASN A 129 15.37 -19.54 -9.80
CA ASN A 129 16.05 -20.60 -9.05
C ASN A 129 16.10 -20.38 -7.53
N ASN A 130 15.87 -19.17 -7.02
CA ASN A 130 16.05 -18.83 -5.61
C ASN A 130 14.90 -17.99 -5.02
N PRO A 131 13.63 -18.46 -5.04
CA PRO A 131 12.49 -17.68 -4.59
C PRO A 131 12.49 -17.34 -3.10
N SER A 132 13.28 -18.04 -2.27
CA SER A 132 13.33 -17.84 -0.82
C SER A 132 14.47 -16.92 -0.32
N SER A 133 15.40 -16.54 -1.19
CA SER A 133 16.59 -15.74 -0.84
C SER A 133 16.78 -14.56 -1.80
N ILE A 134 15.67 -13.92 -2.20
CA ILE A 134 15.70 -12.75 -3.08
C ILE A 134 15.78 -11.47 -2.25
N SER A 135 16.60 -10.53 -2.69
CA SER A 135 16.67 -9.18 -2.11
C SER A 135 15.36 -8.40 -2.32
N GLU A 136 15.19 -7.28 -1.63
CA GLU A 136 14.01 -6.42 -1.81
C GLU A 136 13.93 -5.88 -3.25
N GLU A 137 15.05 -5.52 -3.86
CA GLU A 137 15.12 -5.13 -5.28
C GLU A 137 14.68 -6.27 -6.20
N GLU A 138 15.09 -7.50 -5.92
CA GLU A 138 14.68 -8.68 -6.69
C GLU A 138 13.20 -9.02 -6.51
N LYS A 139 12.60 -8.70 -5.35
CA LYS A 139 11.14 -8.80 -5.15
C LYS A 139 10.38 -7.84 -6.07
N THR A 140 10.85 -6.61 -6.19
CA THR A 140 10.25 -5.62 -7.11
C THR A 140 10.42 -6.06 -8.58
N ALA A 141 11.60 -6.61 -8.91
CA ALA A 141 11.85 -7.20 -10.21
C ALA A 141 10.92 -8.38 -10.53
N LYS A 142 10.69 -9.25 -9.54
CA LYS A 142 9.73 -10.36 -9.65
C LYS A 142 8.31 -9.84 -9.85
N ALA A 143 7.91 -8.81 -9.10
CA ALA A 143 6.60 -8.18 -9.27
C ALA A 143 6.41 -7.63 -10.70
N LEU A 144 7.44 -7.01 -11.28
CA LEU A 144 7.40 -6.54 -12.68
C LEU A 144 7.23 -7.69 -13.67
N ILE A 145 7.98 -8.78 -13.50
CA ILE A 145 7.91 -9.96 -14.37
C ILE A 145 6.51 -10.60 -14.30
N GLU A 146 5.94 -10.70 -13.11
CA GLU A 146 4.59 -11.23 -12.91
C GLU A 146 3.51 -10.30 -13.48
N LEU A 147 3.63 -8.98 -13.33
CA LEU A 147 2.73 -8.01 -13.96
C LEU A 147 2.80 -8.05 -15.49
N ALA A 148 3.97 -8.39 -16.01
CA ALA A 148 4.21 -8.55 -17.44
C ALA A 148 3.67 -9.87 -17.99
N ASP A 149 3.10 -10.71 -17.12
CA ASP A 149 2.70 -12.09 -17.46
C ASP A 149 3.80 -12.90 -18.15
N ILE A 150 5.05 -12.57 -17.79
CA ILE A 150 6.23 -13.19 -18.39
C ILE A 150 6.41 -14.60 -17.83
N ASN A 151 6.20 -15.63 -18.64
CA ASN A 151 6.57 -16.99 -18.32
C ASN A 151 8.08 -17.19 -18.47
N VAL A 152 8.82 -16.97 -17.39
CA VAL A 152 10.29 -17.09 -17.37
C VAL A 152 10.77 -18.46 -17.85
N GLN A 153 10.01 -19.52 -17.59
CA GLN A 153 10.39 -20.89 -17.95
C GLN A 153 10.25 -21.13 -19.46
N GLU A 154 9.19 -20.65 -20.06
CA GLU A 154 9.01 -20.72 -21.52
C GLU A 154 10.04 -19.86 -22.25
N LEU A 155 10.34 -18.68 -21.71
CA LEU A 155 11.33 -17.79 -22.26
C LEU A 155 12.72 -18.40 -22.32
N ILE A 156 13.19 -19.02 -21.24
CA ILE A 156 14.52 -19.62 -21.18
C ILE A 156 14.63 -20.83 -22.13
N GLN A 157 13.50 -21.52 -22.35
CA GLN A 157 13.45 -22.73 -23.19
C GLN A 157 13.09 -22.45 -24.66
N SER A 158 12.52 -21.28 -24.95
CA SER A 158 12.02 -21.00 -26.29
C SER A 158 13.15 -20.63 -27.27
N THR A 159 13.07 -21.23 -28.43
CA THR A 159 13.85 -20.81 -29.64
C THR A 159 13.13 -19.66 -30.37
N ASN A 160 11.90 -19.36 -30.05
CA ASN A 160 11.07 -18.37 -30.73
C ASN A 160 10.97 -17.05 -29.93
N PHE A 161 11.94 -16.19 -30.17
CA PHE A 161 12.06 -14.87 -29.49
C PHE A 161 11.01 -13.84 -29.95
N GLU A 162 10.42 -14.01 -31.14
CA GLU A 162 9.52 -13.02 -31.73
C GLU A 162 8.16 -12.93 -30.98
N ALA A 163 7.56 -14.08 -30.63
CA ALA A 163 6.30 -14.10 -29.90
C ALA A 163 6.45 -13.45 -28.52
N PHE A 164 7.56 -13.76 -27.87
CA PHE A 164 7.86 -13.18 -26.55
C PHE A 164 8.12 -11.66 -26.61
N LYS A 165 8.75 -11.19 -27.68
CA LYS A 165 8.98 -9.75 -27.86
C LYS A 165 7.65 -8.99 -28.00
N ALA A 166 6.67 -9.57 -28.66
CA ALA A 166 5.32 -9.00 -28.76
C ALA A 166 4.61 -8.90 -27.40
N GLU A 167 4.75 -9.91 -26.53
CA GLU A 167 4.20 -9.86 -25.16
C GLU A 167 4.88 -8.78 -24.32
N LEU A 168 6.21 -8.66 -24.42
CA LEU A 168 6.96 -7.58 -23.77
C LEU A 168 6.50 -6.20 -24.26
N GLU A 169 6.30 -6.02 -25.56
CA GLU A 169 5.85 -4.76 -26.13
C GLU A 169 4.46 -4.38 -25.65
N ALA A 170 3.51 -5.32 -25.58
CA ALA A 170 2.18 -5.08 -25.03
C ALA A 170 2.23 -4.66 -23.54
N THR A 171 3.09 -5.32 -22.77
CA THR A 171 3.30 -4.98 -21.35
C THR A 171 3.94 -3.61 -21.17
N GLN A 172 4.92 -3.25 -22.01
CA GLN A 172 5.56 -1.93 -22.01
C GLN A 172 4.52 -0.81 -22.17
N GLU A 173 3.58 -1.00 -23.08
CA GLU A 173 2.54 -0.03 -23.37
C GLU A 173 1.61 0.14 -22.16
N ASN A 174 1.15 -0.95 -21.58
CA ASN A 174 0.29 -0.96 -20.41
C ASN A 174 0.96 -0.30 -19.18
N ILE A 175 2.20 -0.67 -18.86
CA ILE A 175 2.94 -0.09 -17.75
C ILE A 175 3.24 1.39 -18.03
N SER A 176 3.57 1.76 -19.25
CA SER A 176 3.82 3.15 -19.64
C SER A 176 2.57 4.00 -19.47
N GLU A 177 1.42 3.53 -19.90
CA GLU A 177 0.14 4.25 -19.76
C GLU A 177 -0.16 4.57 -18.29
N VAL A 178 -0.04 3.56 -17.42
CA VAL A 178 -0.28 3.73 -15.98
C VAL A 178 0.72 4.68 -15.34
N LEU A 179 2.01 4.53 -15.66
CA LEU A 179 3.07 5.39 -15.12
C LEU A 179 2.86 6.85 -15.53
N PHE A 180 2.59 7.11 -16.82
CA PHE A 180 2.51 8.46 -17.34
C PHE A 180 1.14 9.14 -17.10
N LYS A 181 0.14 8.40 -16.65
CA LYS A 181 -1.06 9.00 -16.07
C LYS A 181 -0.72 9.92 -14.90
N TYR A 182 0.19 9.49 -14.04
CA TYR A 182 0.56 10.23 -12.82
C TYR A 182 1.87 11.00 -12.92
N TRP A 183 2.82 10.57 -13.77
CA TRP A 183 4.08 11.28 -14.00
C TRP A 183 3.92 12.36 -15.09
N LYS A 184 3.43 13.54 -14.70
CA LYS A 184 3.12 14.64 -15.65
C LYS A 184 4.34 15.48 -16.04
N THR A 185 5.41 15.38 -15.26
CA THR A 185 6.65 16.17 -15.43
C THR A 185 7.31 15.96 -16.80
N ASN A 186 7.20 14.78 -17.40
CA ASN A 186 7.71 14.53 -18.75
C ASN A 186 6.83 13.54 -19.52
N LYS A 187 5.94 14.06 -20.35
CA LYS A 187 4.95 13.30 -21.11
C LYS A 187 5.53 12.48 -22.28
N ASN A 188 6.81 12.66 -22.62
CA ASN A 188 7.44 11.99 -23.77
C ASN A 188 8.25 10.74 -23.36
N LEU A 189 8.09 10.27 -22.14
CA LEU A 189 8.75 9.07 -21.69
C LEU A 189 7.92 7.82 -22.04
N SER A 190 8.61 6.73 -22.35
CA SER A 190 8.02 5.39 -22.38
C SER A 190 9.02 4.39 -21.81
N ILE A 191 8.50 3.34 -21.21
CA ILE A 191 9.32 2.22 -20.75
C ILE A 191 9.61 1.32 -21.94
N ALA A 192 10.79 0.74 -22.00
CA ALA A 192 11.17 -0.25 -22.97
C ALA A 192 11.86 -1.41 -22.25
N PHE A 193 11.50 -2.62 -22.63
CA PHE A 193 12.16 -3.85 -22.17
C PHE A 193 12.98 -4.43 -23.29
N ASP A 194 14.15 -4.91 -22.95
CA ASP A 194 15.03 -5.62 -23.86
C ASP A 194 15.58 -6.87 -23.17
N ILE A 195 15.87 -7.92 -23.93
CA ILE A 195 16.46 -9.14 -23.40
C ILE A 195 17.81 -9.36 -24.01
N ASP A 196 18.80 -9.39 -23.15
CA ASP A 196 20.18 -9.65 -23.48
C ASP A 196 20.59 -11.06 -23.03
N LYS A 197 21.40 -11.74 -23.83
CA LYS A 197 21.97 -13.04 -23.49
C LYS A 197 23.42 -12.85 -23.09
N LYS A 198 23.73 -13.18 -21.86
CA LYS A 198 25.07 -13.13 -21.34
C LYS A 198 25.64 -14.54 -21.24
N GLU A 199 26.70 -14.80 -21.95
CA GLU A 199 27.44 -16.06 -21.87
C GLU A 199 28.53 -15.93 -20.79
N ASN A 200 28.48 -16.79 -19.82
CA ASN A 200 29.49 -16.91 -18.77
C ASN A 200 30.06 -18.34 -18.79
N THR A 201 31.29 -18.48 -18.34
CA THR A 201 31.91 -19.81 -18.14
C THR A 201 32.02 -20.02 -16.64
N ASP A 202 31.51 -21.15 -16.13
CA ASP A 202 31.64 -21.48 -14.74
C ASP A 202 33.07 -21.91 -14.36
N ARG A 203 33.31 -22.16 -13.07
CA ARG A 203 34.64 -22.61 -12.57
C ARG A 203 35.08 -23.96 -13.15
N ASN A 204 34.16 -24.71 -13.72
CA ASN A 204 34.39 -26.05 -14.29
C ASN A 204 34.52 -25.99 -15.82
N GLY A 205 34.54 -24.79 -16.44
CA GLY A 205 34.61 -24.63 -17.90
C GLY A 205 33.30 -24.83 -18.64
N THR A 206 32.16 -24.97 -17.92
CA THR A 206 30.85 -25.15 -18.54
C THR A 206 30.28 -23.80 -18.97
N ARG A 207 29.80 -23.72 -20.21
CA ARG A 207 29.17 -22.51 -20.75
C ARG A 207 27.77 -22.35 -20.16
N ILE A 208 27.56 -21.26 -19.43
CA ILE A 208 26.26 -20.88 -18.85
C ILE A 208 25.73 -19.69 -19.64
N VAL A 209 24.50 -19.82 -20.13
CA VAL A 209 23.75 -18.70 -20.74
C VAL A 209 22.81 -18.11 -19.70
N GLU A 210 22.93 -16.83 -19.44
CA GLU A 210 22.09 -16.07 -18.53
C GLU A 210 21.24 -15.08 -19.32
N HIS A 211 19.92 -15.09 -19.13
CA HIS A 211 19.01 -14.16 -19.75
C HIS A 211 18.79 -12.95 -18.85
N ILE A 212 19.12 -11.78 -19.35
CA ILE A 212 19.02 -10.52 -18.62
C ILE A 212 17.89 -9.68 -19.21
N LEU A 213 16.87 -9.41 -18.43
CA LEU A 213 15.86 -8.40 -18.74
C LEU A 213 16.47 -7.01 -18.45
N ASP A 214 16.67 -6.21 -19.49
CA ASP A 214 17.19 -4.84 -19.40
C ASP A 214 16.02 -3.85 -19.47
N ILE A 215 15.81 -3.11 -18.38
CA ILE A 215 14.76 -2.10 -18.28
C ILE A 215 15.33 -0.77 -18.73
N ARG A 216 14.71 -0.21 -19.73
CA ARG A 216 15.14 1.02 -20.38
C ARG A 216 14.03 2.06 -20.42
N VAL A 217 14.39 3.31 -20.52
CA VAL A 217 13.45 4.43 -20.66
C VAL A 217 13.76 5.18 -21.95
N ARG A 218 12.77 5.26 -22.82
CA ARG A 218 12.84 6.03 -24.07
C ARG A 218 12.36 7.45 -23.83
N ASN A 219 13.09 8.43 -24.33
CA ASN A 219 12.73 9.85 -24.31
C ASN A 219 13.09 10.48 -25.66
N LYS A 220 12.10 10.98 -26.41
CA LYS A 220 12.32 11.67 -27.70
C LYS A 220 13.25 10.91 -28.64
N GLY A 221 13.09 9.60 -28.76
CA GLY A 221 13.91 8.75 -29.64
C GLY A 221 15.21 8.23 -29.04
N VAL A 222 15.66 8.71 -27.88
CA VAL A 222 16.84 8.20 -27.18
C VAL A 222 16.40 7.21 -26.10
N THR A 223 16.99 6.03 -26.10
CA THR A 223 16.71 4.96 -25.11
C THR A 223 17.91 4.77 -24.18
N LEU A 224 17.70 4.96 -22.88
CA LEU A 224 18.74 4.83 -21.87
C LEU A 224 18.33 3.77 -20.82
N PRO A 225 19.29 3.05 -20.22
CA PRO A 225 19.03 2.17 -19.10
C PRO A 225 18.35 2.92 -17.92
N LEU A 226 17.46 2.22 -17.20
CA LEU A 226 16.73 2.79 -16.06
C LEU A 226 17.68 3.41 -15.03
N LYS A 227 18.83 2.79 -14.75
CA LYS A 227 19.86 3.30 -13.81
C LYS A 227 20.38 4.70 -14.14
N ASN A 228 20.25 5.14 -15.39
CA ASN A 228 20.69 6.46 -15.85
C ASN A 228 19.60 7.54 -15.65
N ARG A 229 18.49 7.20 -15.04
CA ARG A 229 17.44 8.14 -14.66
C ARG A 229 17.66 8.70 -13.25
N SER A 230 16.93 9.74 -12.90
CA SER A 230 16.97 10.30 -11.54
C SER A 230 16.52 9.24 -10.52
N LYS A 231 17.07 9.31 -9.31
CA LYS A 231 16.66 8.44 -8.19
C LYS A 231 15.16 8.53 -7.93
N GLY A 232 14.59 9.74 -8.00
CA GLY A 232 13.17 9.95 -7.82
C GLY A 232 12.31 9.23 -8.86
N PHE A 233 12.68 9.31 -10.16
CA PHE A 233 11.97 8.56 -11.20
C PHE A 233 12.04 7.05 -10.94
N ASN A 234 13.22 6.52 -10.60
CA ASN A 234 13.39 5.10 -10.31
C ASN A 234 12.55 4.66 -9.11
N TRP A 235 12.51 5.49 -8.05
CA TRP A 235 11.70 5.23 -6.88
C TRP A 235 10.20 5.20 -7.24
N PHE A 236 9.72 6.22 -7.96
CA PHE A 236 8.31 6.32 -8.34
C PHE A 236 7.87 5.17 -9.24
N PHE A 237 8.70 4.80 -10.22
CA PHE A 237 8.43 3.67 -11.09
C PHE A 237 8.40 2.34 -10.32
N SER A 238 9.36 2.13 -9.42
CA SER A 238 9.41 0.95 -8.56
C SER A 238 8.18 0.83 -7.67
N PHE A 239 7.75 1.95 -7.10
CA PHE A 239 6.54 2.02 -6.28
C PHE A 239 5.29 1.65 -7.07
N LEU A 240 5.14 2.16 -8.30
CA LEU A 240 4.01 1.83 -9.17
C LEU A 240 3.97 0.35 -9.53
N VAL A 241 5.11 -0.24 -9.90
CA VAL A 241 5.24 -1.66 -10.21
C VAL A 241 4.80 -2.51 -9.02
N TRP A 242 5.36 -2.20 -7.85
CA TRP A 242 5.06 -2.92 -6.63
C TRP A 242 3.59 -2.79 -6.22
N PHE A 243 3.06 -1.57 -6.32
CA PHE A 243 1.66 -1.31 -5.98
C PHE A 243 0.67 -2.01 -6.93
N LYS A 244 0.95 -1.99 -8.23
CA LYS A 244 0.14 -2.72 -9.22
C LYS A 244 0.05 -4.20 -8.89
N LYS A 245 1.15 -4.82 -8.47
CA LYS A 245 1.16 -6.22 -8.04
C LYS A 245 0.26 -6.47 -6.82
N ILE A 246 0.21 -5.52 -5.88
CA ILE A 246 -0.68 -5.62 -4.72
C ILE A 246 -2.16 -5.53 -5.14
N GLN A 247 -2.49 -4.72 -6.14
CA GLN A 247 -3.86 -4.59 -6.65
C GLN A 247 -4.40 -5.89 -7.25
N GLU A 248 -3.56 -6.79 -7.70
CA GLU A 248 -3.97 -8.12 -8.19
C GLU A 248 -4.47 -9.04 -7.07
N ASP A 249 -4.00 -8.87 -5.83
CA ASP A 249 -4.45 -9.65 -4.67
C ASP A 249 -5.79 -9.13 -4.13
N LYS A 250 -6.88 -9.46 -4.82
CA LYS A 250 -8.25 -9.09 -4.44
C LYS A 250 -8.73 -9.72 -3.12
N ASN A 251 -8.02 -10.70 -2.60
CA ASN A 251 -8.42 -11.44 -1.41
C ASN A 251 -7.90 -10.82 -0.10
N SER A 252 -6.95 -9.93 -0.16
CA SER A 252 -6.33 -9.29 1.00
C SER A 252 -6.70 -7.83 1.09
N LYS A 253 -6.92 -7.36 2.32
CA LYS A 253 -7.04 -5.93 2.62
C LYS A 253 -5.68 -5.42 3.09
N TYR A 254 -5.24 -4.34 2.49
CA TYR A 254 -3.93 -3.75 2.79
C TYR A 254 -4.07 -2.38 3.43
N ILE A 255 -3.16 -2.09 4.38
CA ILE A 255 -2.88 -0.76 4.91
C ILE A 255 -1.46 -0.44 4.45
N LEU A 256 -1.31 0.64 3.69
CA LEU A 256 -0.03 1.06 3.16
C LEU A 256 0.67 1.97 4.18
N LEU A 257 1.93 1.68 4.46
CA LEU A 257 2.81 2.48 5.30
C LEU A 257 3.97 2.94 4.43
N LEU A 258 4.04 4.24 4.13
CA LEU A 258 5.05 4.81 3.27
C LEU A 258 5.95 5.71 4.11
N ASP A 259 7.24 5.41 4.11
CA ASP A 259 8.22 6.20 4.85
C ASP A 259 8.92 7.17 3.90
N GLU A 260 8.76 8.48 4.16
CA GLU A 260 9.29 9.58 3.36
C GLU A 260 9.08 9.39 1.84
N PRO A 261 7.85 9.08 1.38
CA PRO A 261 7.60 8.84 -0.03
C PRO A 261 7.99 10.09 -0.85
N GLY A 262 8.76 9.85 -1.91
CA GLY A 262 9.17 10.92 -2.81
C GLY A 262 10.26 11.84 -2.29
N LEU A 263 11.04 11.46 -1.26
CA LEU A 263 12.17 12.23 -0.73
C LEU A 263 13.15 12.66 -1.85
N ASN A 264 13.36 11.81 -2.83
CA ASN A 264 14.26 12.06 -3.95
C ASN A 264 13.58 12.75 -5.16
N LEU A 265 12.31 13.14 -5.02
CA LEU A 265 11.55 13.85 -6.06
C LEU A 265 11.71 15.37 -5.91
N HIS A 266 11.72 16.09 -7.03
CA HIS A 266 11.57 17.54 -7.01
C HIS A 266 10.09 17.92 -6.79
N ALA A 267 9.84 19.14 -6.39
CA ALA A 267 8.54 19.65 -5.95
C ALA A 267 7.35 19.27 -6.84
N SER A 268 7.48 19.48 -8.17
CA SER A 268 6.38 19.12 -9.09
C SER A 268 6.10 17.63 -9.16
N ALA A 269 7.14 16.78 -9.07
CA ALA A 269 6.96 15.33 -9.06
C ALA A 269 6.43 14.81 -7.70
N GLN A 270 6.72 15.51 -6.61
CA GLN A 270 6.08 15.22 -5.31
C GLN A 270 4.58 15.51 -5.34
N LYS A 271 4.17 16.59 -6.03
CA LYS A 271 2.75 16.89 -6.25
C LYS A 271 2.07 15.82 -7.10
N ASP A 272 2.72 15.37 -8.18
CA ASP A 272 2.23 14.24 -8.99
C ASP A 272 2.07 12.96 -8.13
N LEU A 273 3.01 12.69 -7.22
CA LEU A 273 2.95 11.57 -6.28
C LEU A 273 1.81 11.74 -5.28
N LEU A 274 1.60 12.95 -4.74
CA LEU A 274 0.52 13.23 -3.82
C LEU A 274 -0.85 12.97 -4.47
N GLU A 275 -1.07 13.46 -5.70
CA GLU A 275 -2.28 13.15 -6.47
C GLU A 275 -2.49 11.63 -6.62
N PHE A 276 -1.43 10.89 -6.89
CA PHE A 276 -1.49 9.43 -6.97
C PHE A 276 -1.88 8.79 -5.63
N ILE A 277 -1.29 9.24 -4.52
CA ILE A 277 -1.62 8.75 -3.16
C ILE A 277 -3.08 9.07 -2.81
N GLU A 278 -3.59 10.24 -3.18
CA GLU A 278 -5.00 10.61 -2.97
C GLU A 278 -5.93 9.69 -3.78
N ASP A 279 -5.64 9.42 -5.05
CA ASP A 279 -6.41 8.45 -5.86
C ASP A 279 -6.42 7.07 -5.20
N LEU A 280 -5.28 6.61 -4.69
CA LEU A 280 -5.17 5.33 -3.99
C LEU A 280 -5.93 5.29 -2.67
N SER A 281 -6.08 6.41 -2.00
CA SER A 281 -6.76 6.51 -0.70
C SER A 281 -8.25 6.19 -0.79
N THR A 282 -8.82 6.17 -1.99
CA THR A 282 -10.21 5.74 -2.23
C THR A 282 -10.41 4.25 -1.94
N ASP A 283 -9.41 3.41 -2.20
CA ASP A 283 -9.47 1.96 -2.06
C ASP A 283 -8.66 1.43 -0.89
N TYR A 284 -7.63 2.16 -0.45
CA TYR A 284 -6.68 1.73 0.57
C TYR A 284 -6.55 2.74 1.69
N GLN A 285 -6.38 2.25 2.91
CA GLN A 285 -5.91 3.11 4.00
C GLN A 285 -4.42 3.33 3.87
N ILE A 286 -4.00 4.59 3.79
CA ILE A 286 -2.60 4.98 3.60
C ILE A 286 -2.15 5.86 4.77
N LEU A 287 -1.00 5.54 5.32
CA LEU A 287 -0.27 6.39 6.26
C LEU A 287 1.12 6.64 5.67
N TYR A 288 1.51 7.88 5.64
CA TYR A 288 2.87 8.22 5.21
C TYR A 288 3.49 9.27 6.11
N THR A 289 4.82 9.22 6.23
CA THR A 289 5.64 10.23 6.90
C THR A 289 6.20 11.19 5.85
N THR A 290 6.39 12.45 6.20
CA THR A 290 7.07 13.40 5.33
C THR A 290 7.61 14.59 6.08
N HIS A 291 8.76 15.10 5.62
CA HIS A 291 9.30 16.41 5.95
C HIS A 291 9.11 17.41 4.81
N SER A 292 8.53 16.98 3.67
CA SER A 292 8.33 17.84 2.53
C SER A 292 6.98 18.57 2.58
N PRO A 293 6.98 19.89 2.43
CA PRO A 293 5.74 20.68 2.33
C PRO A 293 4.89 20.30 1.11
N PHE A 294 5.51 19.80 0.03
CA PHE A 294 4.81 19.43 -1.21
C PHE A 294 4.06 18.09 -1.11
N MET A 295 4.29 17.36 -0.03
CA MET A 295 3.60 16.10 0.28
C MET A 295 2.49 16.30 1.33
N ILE A 296 2.15 17.52 1.69
CA ILE A 296 1.07 17.84 2.62
C ILE A 296 -0.14 18.32 1.82
N PRO A 297 -1.29 17.60 1.87
CA PRO A 297 -2.51 18.03 1.19
C PRO A 297 -3.08 19.27 1.91
N SER A 298 -3.02 20.44 1.28
CA SER A 298 -3.46 21.69 1.88
C SER A 298 -4.97 21.78 2.11
N ASP A 299 -5.74 21.07 1.32
CA ASP A 299 -7.19 20.95 1.40
C ASP A 299 -7.69 19.90 2.42
N HIS A 300 -6.79 19.05 2.94
CA HIS A 300 -7.08 17.99 3.89
C HIS A 300 -6.17 17.99 5.13
N LEU A 301 -5.96 19.17 5.73
CA LEU A 301 -5.13 19.33 6.93
C LEU A 301 -5.68 18.58 8.15
N ASP A 302 -6.96 18.27 8.18
CA ASP A 302 -7.59 17.43 9.19
C ASP A 302 -6.97 16.02 9.28
N ARG A 303 -6.35 15.54 8.20
CA ARG A 303 -5.65 14.24 8.15
C ARG A 303 -4.21 14.32 8.65
N VAL A 304 -3.64 15.50 8.78
CA VAL A 304 -2.25 15.70 9.19
C VAL A 304 -2.09 15.45 10.69
N ARG A 305 -0.99 14.80 11.05
CA ARG A 305 -0.56 14.56 12.43
C ARG A 305 0.89 15.00 12.56
N THR A 306 1.19 15.70 13.62
CA THR A 306 2.57 16.07 13.95
C THR A 306 3.22 15.00 14.82
N VAL A 307 4.49 14.73 14.58
CA VAL A 307 5.29 13.79 15.38
C VAL A 307 6.41 14.57 16.04
N LEU A 308 6.41 14.58 17.37
CA LEU A 308 7.40 15.27 18.19
C LEU A 308 8.25 14.25 18.93
N GLU A 309 9.57 14.42 18.89
CA GLU A 309 10.49 13.66 19.73
C GLU A 309 10.53 14.25 21.14
N THR A 310 10.41 13.39 22.13
CA THR A 310 10.47 13.75 23.56
C THR A 310 11.42 12.82 24.28
N ASP A 311 11.84 13.17 25.50
CA ASP A 311 12.68 12.32 26.35
C ASP A 311 12.09 10.91 26.60
N LYS A 312 10.80 10.75 26.39
CA LYS A 312 10.07 9.48 26.57
C LYS A 312 9.79 8.74 25.27
N GLY A 313 10.30 9.24 24.14
CA GLY A 313 10.08 8.74 22.78
C GLY A 313 9.21 9.67 21.94
N SER A 314 8.84 9.21 20.75
CA SER A 314 8.04 10.00 19.81
C SER A 314 6.58 10.05 20.21
N VAL A 315 5.98 11.22 20.15
CA VAL A 315 4.57 11.48 20.48
C VAL A 315 3.86 12.01 19.24
N ILE A 316 2.70 11.43 18.93
CA ILE A 316 1.85 11.89 17.83
C ILE A 316 0.79 12.83 18.38
N SER A 317 0.66 14.02 17.80
CA SER A 317 -0.33 15.01 18.16
C SER A 317 -1.35 15.23 17.03
N ASN A 318 -2.61 15.37 17.40
CA ASN A 318 -3.69 15.81 16.52
C ASN A 318 -3.79 17.35 16.44
N SER A 319 -3.02 18.04 17.27
CA SER A 319 -3.08 19.50 17.36
C SER A 319 -2.06 20.12 16.41
N ILE A 320 -2.54 20.97 15.53
CA ILE A 320 -1.70 21.84 14.70
C ILE A 320 -1.07 22.98 15.56
N GLN A 321 -1.52 23.14 16.81
CA GLN A 321 -0.99 24.14 17.76
C GLN A 321 0.29 23.68 18.45
N GLU A 322 1.12 22.92 17.76
CA GLU A 322 2.44 22.54 18.27
C GLU A 322 3.33 23.78 18.40
N LYS A 323 4.11 23.84 19.46
CA LYS A 323 4.99 24.97 19.73
C LYS A 323 6.39 24.84 19.13
N ASP A 324 6.77 23.63 18.69
CA ASP A 324 8.06 23.41 18.08
C ASP A 324 8.10 23.94 16.64
N PRO A 325 8.93 24.95 16.34
CA PRO A 325 9.03 25.54 15.02
C PRO A 325 9.46 24.55 13.92
N ASN A 326 10.30 23.58 14.25
CA ASN A 326 10.81 22.62 13.28
C ASN A 326 9.71 21.63 12.84
N THR A 327 8.84 21.25 13.75
CA THR A 327 7.69 20.37 13.47
C THR A 327 6.61 21.10 12.67
N LEU A 328 6.44 22.41 12.89
CA LEU A 328 5.46 23.23 12.17
C LEU A 328 5.95 23.75 10.81
N PHE A 329 7.26 23.86 10.63
CA PHE A 329 7.84 24.49 9.43
C PHE A 329 7.35 23.83 8.12
N PRO A 330 7.33 22.50 7.94
CA PRO A 330 6.80 21.89 6.72
C PRO A 330 5.34 22.23 6.45
N LEU A 331 4.52 22.29 7.50
CA LEU A 331 3.11 22.65 7.40
C LEU A 331 2.92 24.12 7.01
N GLN A 332 3.66 25.02 7.65
CA GLN A 332 3.64 26.44 7.31
C GLN A 332 4.17 26.70 5.89
N ALA A 333 5.21 25.97 5.49
CA ALA A 333 5.77 26.04 4.15
C ALA A 333 4.79 25.53 3.09
N ALA A 334 4.05 24.44 3.36
CA ALA A 334 3.02 23.91 2.48
C ALA A 334 1.93 24.95 2.23
N LEU A 335 1.40 25.56 3.29
CA LEU A 335 0.39 26.60 3.20
C LEU A 335 0.93 27.85 2.47
N GLY A 336 2.17 28.26 2.77
CA GLY A 336 2.81 29.40 2.12
C GLY A 336 3.14 29.17 0.66
N TYR A 337 3.49 27.95 0.28
CA TYR A 337 3.82 27.57 -1.09
C TYR A 337 2.59 27.55 -1.98
N ASP A 338 1.47 27.00 -1.51
CA ASP A 338 0.19 27.03 -2.24
C ASP A 338 -0.25 28.47 -2.51
N ILE A 339 -0.09 29.35 -1.53
CA ILE A 339 -0.34 30.77 -1.70
C ILE A 339 0.56 31.38 -2.78
N ALA A 340 1.86 31.04 -2.76
CA ALA A 340 2.82 31.56 -3.73
C ALA A 340 2.63 30.99 -5.15
N GLN A 341 2.28 29.72 -5.28
CA GLN A 341 1.97 29.13 -6.60
C GLN A 341 0.72 29.76 -7.23
N ASN A 342 -0.27 30.03 -6.43
CA ASN A 342 -1.51 30.60 -6.88
C ASN A 342 -1.34 32.06 -7.36
N LEU A 343 -0.36 32.78 -6.81
CA LEU A 343 -0.04 34.18 -7.23
C LEU A 343 0.37 34.31 -8.70
N PHE A 344 0.87 33.24 -9.33
CA PHE A 344 1.47 33.33 -10.67
C PHE A 344 0.65 32.68 -11.79
N ILE A 345 -0.52 32.08 -11.51
CA ILE A 345 -1.18 31.16 -12.46
C ILE A 345 -2.57 31.61 -12.89
N SER A 346 -3.26 32.48 -12.15
CA SER A 346 -4.65 32.83 -12.46
C SER A 346 -4.80 34.24 -13.01
N PRO A 347 -5.65 34.41 -14.04
CA PRO A 347 -5.99 35.77 -14.57
C PRO A 347 -6.83 36.61 -13.59
N LYS A 348 -7.42 35.98 -12.56
CA LYS A 348 -8.24 36.67 -11.55
C LYS A 348 -7.77 36.34 -10.16
N ASN A 349 -7.33 37.35 -9.41
CA ASN A 349 -6.84 37.21 -8.06
C ASN A 349 -7.74 37.95 -7.07
N LEU A 350 -8.22 37.24 -6.04
CA LEU A 350 -8.94 37.83 -4.92
C LEU A 350 -7.97 37.97 -3.74
N LEU A 351 -7.56 39.23 -3.46
CA LEU A 351 -6.69 39.51 -2.32
C LEU A 351 -7.52 39.54 -1.04
N VAL A 352 -7.08 38.77 -0.04
CA VAL A 352 -7.69 38.69 1.30
C VAL A 352 -6.67 39.06 2.37
N GLU A 353 -7.13 39.45 3.55
CA GLU A 353 -6.24 39.96 4.58
C GLU A 353 -5.34 38.87 5.13
N GLY A 354 -5.89 37.66 5.39
CA GLY A 354 -5.16 36.60 6.04
C GLY A 354 -5.51 35.20 5.53
N VAL A 355 -4.74 34.24 6.03
CA VAL A 355 -4.93 32.80 5.73
C VAL A 355 -6.31 32.32 6.19
N SER A 356 -6.84 32.91 7.27
CA SER A 356 -8.18 32.59 7.77
C SER A 356 -9.25 32.85 6.74
N ASP A 357 -9.16 34.00 6.02
CA ASP A 357 -10.13 34.38 4.98
C ASP A 357 -10.06 33.40 3.81
N LEU A 358 -8.85 33.01 3.40
CA LEU A 358 -8.62 31.99 2.38
C LEU A 358 -9.33 30.68 2.77
N MET A 359 -9.07 30.18 3.97
CA MET A 359 -9.67 28.92 4.45
C MET A 359 -11.19 28.99 4.53
N TYR A 360 -11.75 30.09 5.06
CA TYR A 360 -13.19 30.28 5.12
C TYR A 360 -13.83 30.28 3.73
N LEU A 361 -13.26 31.01 2.79
CA LEU A 361 -13.79 31.09 1.43
C LEU A 361 -13.72 29.75 0.71
N GLN A 362 -12.63 29.00 0.85
CA GLN A 362 -12.50 27.65 0.29
C GLN A 362 -13.51 26.66 0.90
N VAL A 363 -13.62 26.62 2.21
CA VAL A 363 -14.57 25.73 2.89
C VAL A 363 -16.02 26.08 2.52
N MET A 364 -16.36 27.35 2.51
CA MET A 364 -17.70 27.81 2.12
C MET A 364 -18.01 27.46 0.66
N SER A 365 -17.04 27.62 -0.25
CA SER A 365 -17.17 27.23 -1.64
C SER A 365 -17.45 25.73 -1.78
N ASN A 366 -16.67 24.89 -1.09
CA ASN A 366 -16.86 23.43 -1.11
C ASN A 366 -18.21 23.01 -0.54
N ILE A 367 -18.68 23.67 0.53
CA ILE A 367 -20.01 23.42 1.09
C ILE A 367 -21.11 23.79 0.07
N LEU A 368 -21.00 24.93 -0.59
CA LEU A 368 -21.96 25.35 -1.60
C LEU A 368 -22.02 24.36 -2.78
N LEU A 369 -20.86 23.93 -3.27
CA LEU A 369 -20.76 22.93 -4.34
C LEU A 369 -21.37 21.59 -3.90
N SER A 370 -21.14 21.15 -2.69
CA SER A 370 -21.76 19.92 -2.15
C SER A 370 -23.28 19.99 -2.02
N MET A 371 -23.83 21.21 -1.91
CA MET A 371 -25.27 21.48 -1.90
C MET A 371 -25.86 21.71 -3.30
N GLY A 372 -25.08 21.51 -4.37
CA GLY A 372 -25.50 21.76 -5.75
C GLY A 372 -25.67 23.26 -6.08
N ARG A 373 -25.04 24.15 -5.32
CA ARG A 373 -25.03 25.60 -5.53
C ARG A 373 -23.70 26.05 -6.16
N GLU A 374 -23.66 27.27 -6.67
CA GLU A 374 -22.42 27.84 -7.20
C GLU A 374 -21.44 28.17 -6.07
N GLY A 375 -20.22 27.64 -6.15
CA GLY A 375 -19.07 28.03 -5.35
C GLY A 375 -18.21 29.10 -6.03
N LEU A 376 -16.99 29.30 -5.52
CA LEU A 376 -15.98 30.10 -6.20
C LEU A 376 -15.62 29.42 -7.53
N LYS A 377 -15.45 30.25 -8.57
CA LYS A 377 -15.05 29.74 -9.89
C LYS A 377 -13.60 29.34 -9.87
N ASP A 378 -13.26 28.29 -10.63
CA ASP A 378 -11.91 27.72 -10.72
C ASP A 378 -10.87 28.71 -11.30
N ASP A 379 -11.34 29.79 -11.95
CA ASP A 379 -10.49 30.83 -12.51
C ASP A 379 -10.14 31.96 -11.51
N ILE A 380 -10.60 31.86 -10.26
CA ILE A 380 -10.32 32.80 -9.18
C ILE A 380 -9.33 32.22 -8.20
N THR A 381 -8.20 32.91 -8.05
CA THR A 381 -7.21 32.56 -7.01
C THR A 381 -7.37 33.50 -5.81
N ILE A 382 -7.45 32.90 -4.60
CA ILE A 382 -7.50 33.69 -3.36
C ILE A 382 -6.09 33.85 -2.82
N VAL A 383 -5.68 35.10 -2.60
CA VAL A 383 -4.31 35.45 -2.18
C VAL A 383 -4.34 36.18 -0.83
N PRO A 384 -3.92 35.55 0.27
CA PRO A 384 -3.74 36.23 1.55
C PRO A 384 -2.49 37.12 1.52
N VAL A 385 -2.65 38.38 1.71
CA VAL A 385 -1.57 39.39 1.61
C VAL A 385 -0.89 39.66 2.96
N GLY A 386 -1.47 39.20 4.07
CA GLY A 386 -0.89 39.33 5.41
C GLY A 386 -0.98 40.73 6.01
N GLY A 387 -1.99 41.52 5.59
CA GLY A 387 -2.30 42.86 6.06
C GLY A 387 -2.47 43.86 4.94
N LEU A 388 -3.29 44.87 5.18
CA LEU A 388 -3.61 45.95 4.20
C LEU A 388 -2.38 46.74 3.76
N ASP A 389 -1.38 46.91 4.60
CA ASP A 389 -0.11 47.59 4.33
C ASP A 389 0.71 46.88 3.23
N LYS A 390 0.53 45.59 3.02
CA LYS A 390 1.25 44.79 2.02
C LYS A 390 0.54 44.75 0.66
N VAL A 391 -0.71 45.16 0.56
CA VAL A 391 -1.50 45.13 -0.68
C VAL A 391 -0.82 45.91 -1.81
N ALA A 392 -0.25 47.10 -1.52
CA ALA A 392 0.47 47.87 -2.51
C ALA A 392 1.70 47.16 -3.09
N THR A 393 2.43 46.43 -2.25
CA THR A 393 3.57 45.61 -2.66
C THR A 393 3.13 44.45 -3.55
N PHE A 394 2.05 43.78 -3.19
CA PHE A 394 1.47 42.71 -4.00
C PHE A 394 0.98 43.20 -5.37
N ILE A 395 0.27 44.30 -5.42
CA ILE A 395 -0.17 44.95 -6.69
C ILE A 395 1.03 45.29 -7.55
N SER A 396 2.11 45.80 -6.96
CA SER A 396 3.34 46.12 -7.68
C SER A 396 4.04 44.90 -8.27
N LEU A 397 4.05 43.77 -7.52
CA LEU A 397 4.58 42.48 -7.98
C LEU A 397 3.76 41.89 -9.13
N LEU A 398 2.43 42.03 -9.06
CA LEU A 398 1.51 41.49 -10.07
C LEU A 398 1.48 42.34 -11.34
N ARG A 399 1.79 43.65 -11.26
CA ARG A 399 1.83 44.58 -12.42
C ARG A 399 2.93 44.27 -13.45
N GLY A 400 3.91 43.45 -13.12
CA GLY A 400 4.93 42.96 -14.05
C GLY A 400 4.47 41.85 -14.99
N GLN A 401 3.28 41.33 -14.79
CA GLN A 401 2.64 40.37 -15.66
C GLN A 401 1.35 41.00 -16.18
N ASP A 402 1.22 41.20 -17.50
CA ASP A 402 0.05 41.79 -18.14
C ASP A 402 -1.28 41.32 -17.51
N LEU A 403 -1.83 42.13 -16.63
CA LEU A 403 -3.13 41.96 -15.98
C LEU A 403 -4.18 42.76 -16.77
#